data_f140cbe161214dd0cdf08d668a347e23
#
_entry.id   f140cbe161214dd0cdf08d668a347e23
#
_cell.length_a   1.000
_cell.length_b   1.000
_cell.length_c   1.000
_cell.angle_alpha   90.00
_cell.angle_beta   90.00
_cell.angle_gamma   90.00
#
_symmetry.space_group_name_H-M   'P 1'
#
loop_
_entity.id
_entity.type
_entity.pdbx_description
1 polymer ?
#
loop_
_entity_poly.entity_id
_entity_poly.type
_entity_poly.pdbx_seq_one_letter_code
_entity_poly.pdbx_strand_id
1 'polypeptide(L)'
;MNSNRPLSPHLQVYKLPLTGLISITHRITGVALSAGLLCIVYMLVMLSLGAESYATLQQFMQYWPAKLVYWGFIYALFFHLCHGVRHLIWDAGKSFDKHTLQQYAVYELLASLLLTFMTLLLLYKPEFLWMLDQRFQK
;
A
#
# COMPACT_ATOMS: atom_id res chain seq x y z
N MET A 1 1.94 20.56 47.03
CA MET A 1 1.38 19.90 45.85
C MET A 1 2.42 18.90 45.31
N ASN A 2 2.09 17.62 45.25
CA ASN A 2 3.05 16.55 44.92
C ASN A 2 3.40 16.62 43.44
N SER A 3 4.62 17.08 43.10
CA SER A 3 5.13 17.27 41.73
C SER A 3 5.41 15.96 40.96
N ASN A 4 5.18 14.80 41.59
CA ASN A 4 5.46 13.46 41.03
C ASN A 4 4.27 12.78 40.35
N ARG A 5 3.26 13.52 39.93
CA ARG A 5 2.18 12.91 39.13
C ARG A 5 2.65 12.75 37.70
N PRO A 6 2.40 11.57 37.05
CA PRO A 6 2.71 11.40 35.67
C PRO A 6 1.97 12.46 34.84
N LEU A 7 2.68 13.08 33.90
CA LEU A 7 2.09 14.04 32.97
C LEU A 7 1.03 13.33 32.12
N SER A 8 -0.14 13.95 32.01
CA SER A 8 -1.16 13.51 31.07
C SER A 8 -0.59 13.58 29.63
N PRO A 9 -0.93 12.63 28.74
CA PRO A 9 -0.45 12.61 27.34
C PRO A 9 -1.10 13.75 26.54
N HIS A 10 -0.64 14.98 26.75
CA HIS A 10 -1.04 16.12 25.92
C HIS A 10 -0.29 16.09 24.58
N LEU A 11 -0.91 16.63 23.52
CA LEU A 11 -0.32 16.69 22.16
C LEU A 11 1.08 17.33 22.13
N GLN A 12 1.40 18.20 23.08
CA GLN A 12 2.70 18.86 23.22
C GLN A 12 3.81 17.95 23.77
N VAL A 13 3.46 16.89 24.49
CA VAL A 13 4.39 16.00 25.20
C VAL A 13 4.37 14.59 24.60
N TYR A 14 3.25 14.16 24.03
CA TYR A 14 3.06 12.83 23.50
C TYR A 14 3.71 12.71 22.11
N LYS A 15 4.73 11.87 22.01
CA LYS A 15 5.30 11.45 20.72
C LYS A 15 4.59 10.18 20.25
N LEU A 16 3.89 10.29 19.13
CA LEU A 16 3.18 9.15 18.55
C LEU A 16 4.17 8.04 18.18
N PRO A 17 4.01 6.83 18.72
CA PRO A 17 4.90 5.71 18.37
C PRO A 17 4.67 5.26 16.93
N LEU A 18 5.68 4.60 16.33
CA LEU A 18 5.60 4.07 14.95
C LEU A 18 4.37 3.18 14.76
N THR A 19 4.05 2.33 15.72
CA THR A 19 2.87 1.46 15.70
C THR A 19 1.56 2.25 15.61
N GLY A 20 1.47 3.41 16.25
CA GLY A 20 0.32 4.30 16.16
C GLY A 20 0.19 4.94 14.78
N LEU A 21 1.30 5.41 14.19
CA LEU A 21 1.33 5.93 12.82
C LEU A 21 0.88 4.88 11.81
N ILE A 22 1.41 3.67 11.90
CA ILE A 22 1.05 2.54 11.04
C ILE A 22 -0.45 2.24 11.15
N SER A 23 -1.00 2.20 12.37
CA SER A 23 -2.43 1.96 12.57
C SER A 23 -3.31 3.04 11.93
N ILE A 24 -2.92 4.31 12.00
CA ILE A 24 -3.63 5.40 11.33
C ILE A 24 -3.52 5.25 9.81
N THR A 25 -2.32 4.99 9.30
CA THR A 25 -2.08 4.78 7.86
C THR A 25 -2.86 3.59 7.32
N HIS A 26 -2.99 2.50 8.10
CA HIS A 26 -3.81 1.36 7.71
C HIS A 26 -5.29 1.73 7.51
N ARG A 27 -5.85 2.56 8.37
CA ARG A 27 -7.23 3.06 8.22
C ARG A 27 -7.36 3.95 6.97
N ILE A 28 -6.40 4.85 6.74
CA ILE A 28 -6.38 5.72 5.55
C ILE A 28 -6.28 4.87 4.28
N THR A 29 -5.39 3.89 4.25
CA THR A 29 -5.27 2.99 3.09
C THR A 29 -6.53 2.16 2.88
N GLY A 30 -7.24 1.74 3.93
CA GLY A 30 -8.53 1.05 3.82
C GLY A 30 -9.58 1.90 3.11
N VAL A 31 -9.71 3.18 3.48
CA VAL A 31 -10.61 4.13 2.80
C VAL A 31 -10.18 4.35 1.34
N ALA A 32 -8.89 4.55 1.09
CA ALA A 32 -8.36 4.71 -0.26
C ALA A 32 -8.64 3.48 -1.14
N LEU A 33 -8.44 2.27 -0.61
CA LEU A 33 -8.72 1.02 -1.32
C LEU A 33 -10.21 0.83 -1.61
N SER A 34 -11.08 1.24 -0.69
CA SER A 34 -12.54 1.23 -0.91
C SER A 34 -12.94 2.16 -2.05
N ALA A 35 -12.37 3.37 -2.10
CA ALA A 35 -12.56 4.28 -3.23
C ALA A 35 -12.04 3.68 -4.54
N GLY A 36 -10.88 3.00 -4.51
CA GLY A 36 -10.33 2.33 -5.67
C GLY A 36 -11.13 1.14 -6.16
N LEU A 37 -11.84 0.46 -5.31
CA LEU A 37 -12.79 -0.56 -5.75
C LEU A 37 -13.86 0.04 -6.69
N LEU A 38 -14.33 1.25 -6.38
CA LEU A 38 -15.24 1.98 -7.27
C LEU A 38 -14.56 2.31 -8.61
N CYS A 39 -13.28 2.69 -8.60
CA CYS A 39 -12.52 2.91 -9.83
C CYS A 39 -12.40 1.62 -10.66
N ILE A 40 -12.17 0.48 -10.02
CA ILE A 40 -12.13 -0.83 -10.70
C ILE A 40 -13.48 -1.13 -11.34
N VAL A 41 -14.59 -0.93 -10.62
CA VAL A 41 -15.94 -1.11 -11.18
C VAL A 41 -16.16 -0.21 -12.41
N TYR A 42 -15.75 1.08 -12.30
CA TYR A 42 -15.80 2.00 -13.43
C TYR A 42 -15.00 1.50 -14.63
N MET A 43 -13.76 1.01 -14.41
CA MET A 43 -12.93 0.45 -15.48
C MET A 43 -13.60 -0.76 -16.16
N LEU A 44 -14.24 -1.64 -15.38
CA LEU A 44 -14.97 -2.79 -15.91
C LEU A 44 -16.19 -2.35 -16.75
N VAL A 45 -16.90 -1.30 -16.31
CA VAL A 45 -17.98 -0.70 -17.09
C VAL A 45 -17.46 -0.14 -18.42
N MET A 46 -16.36 0.64 -18.40
CA MET A 46 -15.77 1.17 -19.63
C MET A 46 -15.32 0.05 -20.60
N LEU A 47 -14.79 -1.05 -20.06
CA LEU A 47 -14.45 -2.22 -20.86
C LEU A 47 -15.69 -2.87 -21.48
N SER A 48 -16.80 -2.97 -20.73
CA SER A 48 -18.07 -3.56 -21.22
C SER A 48 -18.76 -2.72 -22.29
N LEU A 49 -18.53 -1.41 -22.31
CA LEU A 49 -19.06 -0.48 -23.31
C LEU A 49 -18.32 -0.55 -24.66
N GLY A 50 -17.22 -1.30 -24.74
CA GLY A 50 -16.51 -1.58 -25.98
C GLY A 50 -15.15 -0.88 -26.11
N ALA A 51 -14.49 -1.19 -27.23
CA ALA A 51 -13.08 -0.83 -27.46
C ALA A 51 -12.83 0.68 -27.45
N GLU A 52 -13.72 1.50 -27.95
CA GLU A 52 -13.58 2.96 -28.02
C GLU A 52 -13.57 3.58 -26.61
N SER A 53 -14.53 3.20 -25.76
CA SER A 53 -14.62 3.64 -24.36
C SER A 53 -13.37 3.20 -23.56
N TYR A 54 -12.93 1.97 -23.77
CA TYR A 54 -11.72 1.46 -23.13
C TYR A 54 -10.45 2.18 -23.60
N ALA A 55 -10.33 2.48 -24.90
CA ALA A 55 -9.20 3.25 -25.42
C ALA A 55 -9.09 4.65 -24.79
N THR A 56 -10.22 5.31 -24.59
CA THR A 56 -10.26 6.62 -23.89
C THR A 56 -9.75 6.50 -22.45
N LEU A 57 -10.16 5.45 -21.74
CA LEU A 57 -9.65 5.18 -20.38
C LEU A 57 -8.14 4.90 -20.40
N GLN A 58 -7.66 4.09 -21.35
CA GLN A 58 -6.22 3.81 -21.49
C GLN A 58 -5.40 5.08 -21.75
N GLN A 59 -5.87 6.01 -22.58
CA GLN A 59 -5.23 7.28 -22.78
C GLN A 59 -5.14 8.09 -21.48
N PHE A 60 -6.21 8.16 -20.68
CA PHE A 60 -6.20 8.81 -19.38
C PHE A 60 -5.16 8.18 -18.43
N MET A 61 -5.05 6.85 -18.40
CA MET A 61 -4.08 6.13 -17.58
C MET A 61 -2.63 6.33 -18.01
N GLN A 62 -2.37 6.87 -19.20
CA GLN A 62 -1.01 7.22 -19.64
C GLN A 62 -0.47 8.52 -19.03
N TYR A 63 -1.33 9.40 -18.53
CA TYR A 63 -0.90 10.62 -17.87
C TYR A 63 -0.11 10.31 -16.60
N TRP A 64 0.97 11.07 -16.38
CA TRP A 64 1.85 10.85 -15.23
C TRP A 64 1.15 10.95 -13.87
N PRO A 65 0.15 11.85 -13.63
CA PRO A 65 -0.57 11.87 -12.36
C PRO A 65 -1.38 10.60 -12.13
N ALA A 66 -2.02 10.05 -13.19
CA ALA A 66 -2.75 8.79 -13.11
C ALA A 66 -1.82 7.62 -12.75
N LYS A 67 -0.61 7.58 -13.33
CA LYS A 67 0.41 6.59 -12.99
C LYS A 67 0.85 6.69 -11.54
N LEU A 68 1.05 7.90 -11.00
CA LEU A 68 1.39 8.10 -9.58
C LEU A 68 0.29 7.60 -8.64
N VAL A 69 -0.97 7.91 -8.96
CA VAL A 69 -2.12 7.40 -8.20
C VAL A 69 -2.15 5.88 -8.25
N TYR A 70 -1.96 5.28 -9.41
CA TYR A 70 -1.91 3.83 -9.59
C TYR A 70 -0.79 3.17 -8.77
N TRP A 71 0.43 3.73 -8.78
CA TRP A 71 1.55 3.21 -7.97
C TRP A 71 1.30 3.37 -6.47
N GLY A 72 0.74 4.52 -6.07
CA GLY A 72 0.31 4.74 -4.70
C GLY A 72 -0.75 3.72 -4.24
N PHE A 73 -1.62 3.33 -5.15
CA PHE A 73 -2.66 2.32 -4.92
C PHE A 73 -2.05 0.92 -4.72
N ILE A 74 -1.08 0.53 -5.53
CA ILE A 74 -0.35 -0.74 -5.37
C ILE A 74 0.35 -0.77 -4.01
N TYR A 75 1.02 0.31 -3.62
CA TYR A 75 1.65 0.40 -2.30
C TYR A 75 0.62 0.32 -1.18
N ALA A 76 -0.48 1.06 -1.27
CA ALA A 76 -1.56 1.03 -0.29
C ALA A 76 -2.15 -0.39 -0.12
N LEU A 77 -2.28 -1.13 -1.22
CA LEU A 77 -2.75 -2.51 -1.20
C LEU A 77 -1.80 -3.43 -0.41
N PHE A 78 -0.52 -3.39 -0.70
CA PHE A 78 0.46 -4.25 -0.01
C PHE A 78 0.67 -3.82 1.44
N PHE A 79 0.70 -2.52 1.72
CA PHE A 79 0.75 -2.03 3.09
C PHE A 79 -0.47 -2.49 3.89
N HIS A 80 -1.66 -2.35 3.35
CA HIS A 80 -2.91 -2.77 3.99
C HIS A 80 -2.93 -4.29 4.22
N LEU A 81 -2.47 -5.07 3.24
CA LEU A 81 -2.34 -6.52 3.36
C LEU A 81 -1.36 -6.92 4.49
N CYS A 82 -0.16 -6.35 4.51
CA CYS A 82 0.85 -6.68 5.52
C CYS A 82 0.36 -6.35 6.94
N HIS A 83 -0.30 -5.20 7.10
CA HIS A 83 -0.89 -4.84 8.38
C HIS A 83 -2.08 -5.75 8.75
N GLY A 84 -2.90 -6.13 7.79
CA GLY A 84 -3.97 -7.12 7.98
C GLY A 84 -3.44 -8.47 8.48
N VAL A 85 -2.34 -8.98 7.90
CA VAL A 85 -1.66 -10.19 8.38
C VAL A 85 -1.19 -10.03 9.82
N ARG A 86 -0.67 -8.85 10.19
CA ARG A 86 -0.29 -8.56 11.57
C ARG A 86 -1.48 -8.61 12.53
N HIS A 87 -2.65 -8.10 12.14
CA HIS A 87 -3.87 -8.24 12.93
C HIS A 87 -4.24 -9.71 13.16
N LEU A 88 -4.13 -10.56 12.14
CA LEU A 88 -4.37 -12.00 12.30
C LEU A 88 -3.39 -12.67 13.28
N ILE A 89 -2.13 -12.21 13.34
CA ILE A 89 -1.14 -12.68 14.31
C ILE A 89 -1.57 -12.28 15.74
N TRP A 90 -2.10 -11.09 15.93
CA TRP A 90 -2.64 -10.65 17.22
C TRP A 90 -3.90 -11.41 17.61
N ASP A 91 -4.81 -11.66 16.67
CA ASP A 91 -6.01 -12.46 16.90
C ASP A 91 -5.66 -13.90 17.34
N ALA A 92 -4.51 -14.42 16.87
CA ALA A 92 -3.94 -15.69 17.35
C ALA A 92 -3.25 -15.60 18.73
N GLY A 93 -3.34 -14.46 19.43
CA GLY A 93 -2.78 -14.26 20.77
C GLY A 93 -1.26 -14.10 20.82
N LYS A 94 -0.60 -13.73 19.70
CA LYS A 94 0.87 -13.65 19.59
C LYS A 94 1.36 -12.21 19.46
N SER A 95 2.64 -11.98 19.84
CA SER A 95 3.39 -10.75 19.55
C SER A 95 2.87 -9.48 20.20
N PHE A 96 2.42 -9.56 21.46
CA PHE A 96 1.92 -8.40 22.23
C PHE A 96 3.01 -7.65 23.02
N ASP A 97 4.21 -8.21 23.16
CA ASP A 97 5.29 -7.52 23.86
C ASP A 97 5.80 -6.31 23.07
N LYS A 98 6.18 -5.26 23.78
CA LYS A 98 6.55 -3.96 23.19
C LYS A 98 7.69 -4.05 22.18
N HIS A 99 8.70 -4.90 22.44
CA HIS A 99 9.85 -5.07 21.56
C HIS A 99 9.45 -5.72 20.24
N THR A 100 8.71 -6.82 20.30
CA THR A 100 8.17 -7.56 19.15
C THR A 100 7.21 -6.67 18.34
N LEU A 101 6.35 -5.89 18.99
CA LEU A 101 5.46 -4.95 18.31
C LEU A 101 6.21 -3.97 17.41
N GLN A 102 7.36 -3.47 17.87
CA GLN A 102 8.16 -2.51 17.10
C GLN A 102 8.94 -3.18 15.97
N GLN A 103 9.47 -4.38 16.18
CA GLN A 103 10.13 -5.15 15.12
C GLN A 103 9.16 -5.52 14.00
N TYR A 104 7.98 -6.04 14.31
CA TYR A 104 6.96 -6.36 13.31
C TYR A 104 6.49 -5.12 12.55
N ALA A 105 6.46 -3.94 13.18
CA ALA A 105 6.15 -2.69 12.50
C ALA A 105 7.17 -2.36 11.39
N VAL A 106 8.45 -2.61 11.65
CA VAL A 106 9.52 -2.42 10.65
C VAL A 106 9.42 -3.49 9.55
N TYR A 107 9.22 -4.76 9.92
CA TYR A 107 9.07 -5.85 8.93
C TYR A 107 7.90 -5.64 8.00
N GLU A 108 6.78 -5.16 8.51
CA GLU A 108 5.59 -4.81 7.74
C GLU A 108 5.89 -3.73 6.69
N LEU A 109 6.58 -2.65 7.07
CA LEU A 109 6.98 -1.60 6.14
C LEU A 109 7.93 -2.12 5.06
N LEU A 110 8.94 -2.90 5.45
CA LEU A 110 9.89 -3.49 4.50
C LEU A 110 9.21 -4.48 3.56
N ALA A 111 8.34 -5.34 4.08
CA ALA A 111 7.59 -6.31 3.28
C ALA A 111 6.67 -5.61 2.27
N SER A 112 5.92 -4.58 2.70
CA SER A 112 5.03 -3.83 1.81
C SER A 112 5.79 -3.12 0.70
N LEU A 113 6.94 -2.51 0.99
CA LEU A 113 7.82 -1.89 -0.01
C LEU A 113 8.39 -2.93 -0.98
N LEU A 114 8.86 -4.07 -0.46
CA LEU A 114 9.41 -5.15 -1.28
C LEU A 114 8.36 -5.71 -2.25
N LEU A 115 7.16 -6.01 -1.76
CA LEU A 115 6.04 -6.52 -2.57
C LEU A 115 5.64 -5.50 -3.65
N THR A 116 5.56 -4.22 -3.29
CA THR A 116 5.29 -3.15 -4.25
C THR A 116 6.35 -3.10 -5.34
N PHE A 117 7.64 -3.09 -4.95
CA PHE A 117 8.75 -3.04 -5.89
C PHE A 117 8.78 -4.26 -6.82
N MET A 118 8.60 -5.47 -6.26
CA MET A 118 8.52 -6.70 -7.06
C MET A 118 7.37 -6.66 -8.06
N THR A 119 6.20 -6.17 -7.66
CA THR A 119 5.05 -6.02 -8.56
C THR A 119 5.33 -5.03 -9.68
N LEU A 120 5.92 -3.88 -9.36
CA LEU A 120 6.30 -2.89 -10.37
C LEU A 120 7.34 -3.45 -11.34
N LEU A 121 8.36 -4.16 -10.84
CA LEU A 121 9.33 -4.84 -11.71
C LEU A 121 8.66 -5.84 -12.65
N LEU A 122 7.72 -6.64 -12.16
CA LEU A 122 6.99 -7.61 -12.99
C LEU A 122 6.14 -6.93 -14.05
N LEU A 123 5.52 -5.80 -13.75
CA LEU A 123 4.71 -5.02 -14.70
C LEU A 123 5.57 -4.37 -15.80
N TYR A 124 6.78 -3.93 -15.48
CA TYR A 124 7.71 -3.35 -16.45
C TYR A 124 8.58 -4.40 -17.19
N LYS A 125 8.65 -5.62 -16.67
CA LYS A 125 9.47 -6.71 -17.21
C LYS A 125 9.07 -7.19 -18.61
N PRO A 126 7.80 -7.19 -19.05
CA PRO A 126 7.45 -7.61 -20.40
C PRO A 126 8.21 -6.87 -21.49
N GLU A 127 8.37 -5.54 -21.35
CA GLU A 127 9.11 -4.72 -22.31
C GLU A 127 10.62 -5.02 -22.27
N PHE A 128 11.18 -5.25 -21.08
CA PHE A 128 12.58 -5.59 -20.93
C PHE A 128 12.92 -6.99 -21.46
N LEU A 129 12.09 -7.98 -21.17
CA LEU A 129 12.28 -9.35 -21.70
C LEU A 129 12.13 -9.40 -23.21
N TRP A 130 11.17 -8.65 -23.77
CA TRP A 130 11.00 -8.54 -25.21
C TRP A 130 12.22 -7.86 -25.87
N MET A 131 12.78 -6.83 -25.26
CA MET A 131 14.03 -6.20 -25.73
C MET A 131 15.24 -7.16 -25.67
N LEU A 132 15.32 -8.01 -24.66
CA LEU A 132 16.38 -9.03 -24.56
C LEU A 132 16.20 -10.10 -25.63
N ASP A 133 14.98 -10.61 -25.83
CA ASP A 133 14.69 -11.63 -26.85
C ASP A 133 15.06 -11.16 -28.27
N GLN A 134 14.78 -9.91 -28.60
CA GLN A 134 15.19 -9.28 -29.87
C GLN A 134 16.72 -9.22 -30.04
N ARG A 135 17.49 -9.17 -28.94
CA ARG A 135 18.96 -9.17 -29.03
C ARG A 135 19.56 -10.54 -29.26
N PHE A 136 18.89 -11.60 -28.83
CA PHE A 136 19.35 -12.98 -29.01
C PHE A 136 18.92 -13.59 -30.36
N GLN A 137 18.00 -12.94 -31.07
CA GLN A 137 17.59 -13.37 -32.42
C GLN A 137 18.40 -12.72 -33.56
N LYS A 138 19.38 -11.87 -33.25
CA LYS A 138 20.36 -11.29 -34.20
C LYS A 138 21.72 -11.96 -34.05
#